data_b37ac96846b0c90670de98e4531d9dc3
#
_entry.id   b37ac96846b0c90670de98e4531d9dc3
#
_cell.length_a   1.000
_cell.length_b   1.000
_cell.length_c   1.000
_cell.angle_alpha   90.00
_cell.angle_beta   90.00
_cell.angle_gamma   90.00
#
_symmetry.space_group_name_H-M   'P 1'
#
loop_
_entity.id
_entity.type
_entity.pdbx_description
1 polymer ?
#
loop_
_entity_poly.entity_id
_entity_poly.type
_entity_poly.pdbx_seq_one_letter_code
_entity_poly.pdbx_strand_id
1 'polypeptide(L)'
;MGSYLVEITGEMKAVGLKPNGAPWRIAIEAPLEGERQAQRIVQLNGLALSTSGDYRNWHEVDGQRQSHIIDPRTLAPVRHRLAAVTVAAPSALEADGLSTLFMALGPQQGFDYAQARGIAALFVSRRENGAGFATRATAAFDAAFGASPQEEKP
;
A
#
# COMPACT_ATOMS: atom_id res chain seq x y z
N MET A 1 -7.34 12.80 24.53
CA MET A 1 -5.93 12.69 24.10
C MET A 1 -5.68 13.72 23.02
N GLY A 2 -4.55 14.39 23.08
CA GLY A 2 -4.13 15.32 22.03
C GLY A 2 -3.64 14.64 20.76
N SER A 3 -2.59 15.17 20.15
CA SER A 3 -1.99 14.64 18.93
C SER A 3 -1.09 13.44 19.23
N TYR A 4 -1.09 12.46 18.34
CA TYR A 4 -0.22 11.28 18.44
C TYR A 4 0.04 10.64 17.07
N LEU A 5 1.14 9.93 16.95
CA LEU A 5 1.43 8.93 15.93
C LEU A 5 1.79 7.63 16.66
N VAL A 6 1.09 6.56 16.31
CA VAL A 6 1.39 5.19 16.77
C VAL A 6 1.72 4.34 15.56
N GLU A 7 2.78 3.57 15.65
CA GLU A 7 3.19 2.58 14.65
C GLU A 7 3.46 1.27 15.36
N ILE A 8 2.88 0.19 14.85
CA ILE A 8 3.07 -1.17 15.32
C ILE A 8 3.24 -2.06 14.10
N THR A 9 4.43 -2.63 13.93
CA THR A 9 4.76 -3.61 12.86
C THR A 9 4.47 -3.13 11.42
N GLY A 10 4.37 -1.82 11.20
CA GLY A 10 4.09 -1.21 9.89
C GLY A 10 2.70 -0.60 9.75
N GLU A 11 1.76 -0.96 10.64
CA GLU A 11 0.45 -0.31 10.74
C GLU A 11 0.59 1.00 11.53
N MET A 12 0.10 2.08 10.94
CA MET A 12 0.24 3.42 11.51
C MET A 12 -1.11 4.08 11.73
N LYS A 13 -1.22 4.83 12.82
CA LYS A 13 -2.37 5.72 13.08
C LYS A 13 -1.84 7.06 13.55
N ALA A 14 -2.26 8.16 12.91
CA ALA A 14 -1.96 9.50 13.36
C ALA A 14 -3.22 10.33 13.60
N VAL A 15 -3.18 11.15 14.62
CA VAL A 15 -4.24 12.11 14.96
C VAL A 15 -3.59 13.45 15.32
N GLY A 16 -4.20 14.54 14.86
CA GLY A 16 -3.74 15.89 15.13
C GLY A 16 -2.40 16.24 14.46
N LEU A 17 -1.72 17.22 15.01
CA LEU A 17 -0.47 17.75 14.49
C LEU A 17 0.69 17.43 15.46
N LYS A 18 1.90 17.50 14.97
CA LYS A 18 3.12 17.45 15.81
C LYS A 18 3.16 18.60 16.80
N PRO A 19 3.95 18.51 17.89
CA PRO A 19 4.06 19.59 18.87
C PRO A 19 4.47 20.96 18.29
N ASN A 20 5.18 20.96 17.18
CA ASN A 20 5.58 22.18 16.46
C ASN A 20 4.54 22.68 15.43
N GLY A 21 3.31 22.13 15.44
CA GLY A 21 2.24 22.50 14.52
C GLY A 21 2.34 21.87 13.11
N ALA A 22 3.40 21.12 12.80
CA ALA A 22 3.55 20.47 11.51
C ALA A 22 2.68 19.21 11.39
N PRO A 23 2.20 18.82 10.19
CA PRO A 23 1.49 17.58 9.99
C PRO A 23 2.38 16.34 10.17
N TRP A 24 1.77 15.22 10.51
CA TRP A 24 2.43 13.92 10.48
C TRP A 24 2.67 13.52 9.02
N ARG A 25 3.94 13.39 8.63
CA ARG A 25 4.34 12.98 7.28
C ARG A 25 4.83 11.55 7.33
N ILE A 26 4.20 10.70 6.52
CA ILE A 26 4.50 9.28 6.43
C ILE A 26 5.02 8.99 5.03
N ALA A 27 6.14 8.28 4.94
CA ALA A 27 6.65 7.76 3.69
C ALA A 27 6.04 6.38 3.43
N ILE A 28 5.35 6.24 2.31
CA ILE A 28 4.98 4.95 1.73
C ILE A 28 6.21 4.47 0.97
N GLU A 29 6.74 3.31 1.33
CA GLU A 29 7.96 2.77 0.74
C GLU A 29 7.69 2.18 -0.65
N ALA A 30 8.66 2.36 -1.56
CA ALA A 30 8.71 1.60 -2.80
C ALA A 30 9.01 0.12 -2.49
N PRO A 31 8.40 -0.84 -3.21
CA PRO A 31 8.60 -2.26 -2.96
C PRO A 31 9.95 -2.75 -3.52
N LEU A 32 11.03 -2.10 -3.13
CA LEU A 32 12.41 -2.44 -3.47
C LEU A 32 13.01 -3.41 -2.43
N GLU A 33 13.81 -4.34 -2.91
CA GLU A 33 14.54 -5.27 -2.04
C GLU A 33 15.83 -4.62 -1.55
N GLY A 34 16.02 -4.65 -0.22
CA GLY A 34 17.27 -4.18 0.39
C GLY A 34 17.44 -2.66 0.49
N GLU A 35 16.57 -1.87 -0.14
CA GLU A 35 16.63 -0.42 -0.12
C GLU A 35 15.34 0.19 0.45
N ARG A 36 15.49 1.30 1.19
CA ARG A 36 14.36 2.11 1.66
C ARG A 36 14.27 3.37 0.84
N GLN A 37 13.38 3.37 -0.13
CA GLN A 37 13.07 4.55 -0.93
C GLN A 37 11.59 4.92 -0.75
N ALA A 38 11.31 6.20 -0.57
CA ALA A 38 9.93 6.66 -0.51
C ALA A 38 9.31 6.64 -1.91
N GLN A 39 8.26 5.85 -2.09
CA GLN A 39 7.40 5.89 -3.27
C GLN A 39 6.51 7.13 -3.25
N ARG A 40 6.00 7.47 -2.07
CA ARG A 40 5.13 8.62 -1.86
C ARG A 40 5.20 9.09 -0.41
N ILE A 41 5.10 10.41 -0.19
CA ILE A 41 4.94 10.98 1.14
C ILE A 41 3.51 11.50 1.28
N VAL A 42 2.82 11.08 2.33
CA VAL A 42 1.45 11.50 2.64
C VAL A 42 1.39 12.21 3.98
N GLN A 43 0.41 13.10 4.15
CA GLN A 43 0.11 13.72 5.44
C GLN A 43 -1.03 12.96 6.10
N LEU A 44 -0.77 12.37 7.25
CA LEU A 44 -1.72 11.54 7.96
C LEU A 44 -2.33 12.30 9.14
N ASN A 45 -3.66 12.38 9.16
CA ASN A 45 -4.42 12.93 10.28
C ASN A 45 -5.81 12.30 10.34
N GLY A 46 -6.15 11.68 11.46
CA GLY A 46 -7.43 11.01 11.66
C GLY A 46 -7.57 9.64 10.98
N LEU A 47 -6.63 9.28 10.11
CA LEU A 47 -6.62 8.00 9.40
C LEU A 47 -5.50 7.09 9.90
N ALA A 48 -5.64 5.81 9.60
CA ALA A 48 -4.59 4.80 9.70
C ALA A 48 -4.10 4.42 8.29
N LEU A 49 -2.87 3.94 8.21
CA LEU A 49 -2.26 3.36 7.01
C LEU A 49 -1.76 1.96 7.32
N SER A 50 -1.97 1.04 6.41
CA SER A 50 -1.30 -0.26 6.37
C SER A 50 -0.85 -0.57 4.95
N THR A 51 0.27 -1.28 4.81
CA THR A 51 0.81 -1.71 3.52
C THR A 51 1.10 -3.20 3.55
N SER A 52 0.36 -3.95 2.74
CA SER A 52 0.67 -5.33 2.40
C SER A 52 1.53 -5.40 1.14
N GLY A 53 2.54 -6.26 1.14
CA GLY A 53 3.44 -6.40 -0.01
C GLY A 53 4.17 -7.74 -0.03
N ASP A 54 4.62 -8.16 -1.20
CA ASP A 54 5.32 -9.43 -1.43
C ASP A 54 6.85 -9.30 -1.44
N TYR A 55 7.38 -8.08 -1.21
CA TYR A 55 8.80 -7.79 -1.34
C TYR A 55 9.62 -8.05 -0.07
N ARG A 56 8.99 -8.12 1.10
CA ARG A 56 9.67 -8.40 2.38
C ARG A 56 9.60 -9.86 2.79
N ASN A 57 8.48 -10.51 2.52
CA ASN A 57 8.20 -11.89 2.93
C ASN A 57 7.89 -12.75 1.70
N TRP A 58 8.89 -13.43 1.19
CA TRP A 58 8.76 -14.37 0.09
C TRP A 58 9.65 -15.59 0.35
N HIS A 59 9.33 -16.70 -0.28
CA HIS A 59 10.11 -17.91 -0.24
C HIS A 59 10.51 -18.33 -1.65
N GLU A 60 11.68 -18.91 -1.79
CA GLU A 60 12.10 -19.54 -3.03
C GLU A 60 11.75 -21.03 -2.97
N VAL A 61 10.98 -21.49 -3.94
CA VAL A 61 10.65 -22.90 -4.11
C VAL A 61 10.94 -23.27 -5.55
N ASP A 62 11.82 -24.24 -5.76
CA ASP A 62 12.27 -24.72 -7.09
C ASP A 62 12.79 -23.59 -8.00
N GLY A 63 13.53 -22.64 -7.45
CA GLY A 63 14.09 -21.49 -8.17
C GLY A 63 13.05 -20.43 -8.56
N GLN A 64 11.81 -20.52 -8.05
CA GLN A 64 10.76 -19.55 -8.28
C GLN A 64 10.39 -18.83 -6.98
N ARG A 65 10.27 -17.50 -7.09
CA ARG A 65 9.78 -16.67 -6.00
C ARG A 65 8.28 -16.94 -5.77
N GLN A 66 7.94 -17.28 -4.54
CA GLN A 66 6.56 -17.47 -4.11
C GLN A 66 6.20 -16.43 -3.04
N SER A 67 5.08 -15.74 -3.25
CA SER A 67 4.50 -14.84 -2.26
C SER A 67 4.02 -15.63 -1.03
N HIS A 68 4.14 -15.03 0.15
CA HIS A 68 3.52 -15.56 1.37
C HIS A 68 2.00 -15.38 1.38
N ILE A 69 1.45 -14.61 0.45
CA ILE A 69 0.02 -14.35 0.33
C ILE A 69 -0.62 -15.48 -0.47
N ILE A 70 -1.60 -16.13 0.15
CA ILE A 70 -2.35 -17.24 -0.45
C ILE A 70 -3.68 -16.72 -1.00
N ASP A 71 -3.98 -17.05 -2.25
CA ASP A 71 -5.30 -16.84 -2.82
C ASP A 71 -6.26 -17.90 -2.24
N PRO A 72 -7.29 -17.50 -1.47
CA PRO A 72 -8.21 -18.45 -0.83
C PRO A 72 -9.07 -19.25 -1.81
N ARG A 73 -9.15 -18.82 -3.07
CA ARG A 73 -9.90 -19.53 -4.12
C ARG A 73 -9.13 -20.70 -4.71
N THR A 74 -7.81 -20.56 -4.81
CA THR A 74 -6.92 -21.56 -5.41
C THR A 74 -6.11 -22.32 -4.38
N LEU A 75 -6.06 -21.84 -3.12
CA LEU A 75 -5.22 -22.33 -2.02
C LEU A 75 -3.72 -22.35 -2.38
N ALA A 76 -3.31 -21.48 -3.30
CA ALA A 76 -1.95 -21.37 -3.78
C ALA A 76 -1.43 -19.92 -3.62
N PRO A 77 -0.11 -19.71 -3.57
CA PRO A 77 0.48 -18.39 -3.58
C PRO A 77 0.02 -17.56 -4.78
N VAL A 78 -0.26 -16.27 -4.57
CA VAL A 78 -0.61 -15.36 -5.66
C VAL A 78 0.56 -15.21 -6.64
N ARG A 79 0.23 -15.12 -7.95
CA ARG A 79 1.24 -15.07 -9.04
C ARG A 79 1.15 -13.82 -9.91
N HIS A 80 0.32 -12.85 -9.52
CA HIS A 80 0.21 -11.58 -10.25
C HIS A 80 1.38 -10.64 -9.94
N ARG A 81 1.51 -9.55 -10.71
CA ARG A 81 2.60 -8.58 -10.59
C ARG A 81 2.38 -7.49 -9.53
N LEU A 82 1.32 -7.54 -8.76
CA LEU A 82 1.08 -6.59 -7.68
C LEU A 82 2.15 -6.79 -6.59
N ALA A 83 2.94 -5.77 -6.35
CA ALA A 83 4.06 -5.81 -5.42
C ALA A 83 3.68 -5.29 -4.04
N ALA A 84 2.81 -4.27 -3.97
CA ALA A 84 2.33 -3.71 -2.71
C ALA A 84 0.97 -3.02 -2.89
N VAL A 85 0.19 -3.00 -1.82
CA VAL A 85 -1.01 -2.17 -1.68
C VAL A 85 -0.96 -1.45 -0.35
N THR A 86 -1.07 -0.12 -0.39
CA THR A 86 -1.26 0.72 0.81
C THR A 86 -2.72 1.15 0.88
N VAL A 87 -3.34 0.94 2.03
CA VAL A 87 -4.72 1.38 2.30
C VAL A 87 -4.73 2.40 3.41
N ALA A 88 -5.54 3.46 3.24
CA ALA A 88 -5.90 4.39 4.29
C ALA A 88 -7.35 4.15 4.72
N ALA A 89 -7.56 3.98 6.04
CA ALA A 89 -8.86 3.72 6.62
C ALA A 89 -9.02 4.38 8.00
N PRO A 90 -10.23 4.46 8.58
CA PRO A 90 -10.43 4.98 9.91
C PRO A 90 -9.69 4.21 11.02
N SER A 91 -9.47 2.92 10.86
CA SER A 91 -8.73 2.08 11.82
C SER A 91 -7.59 1.30 11.16
N ALA A 92 -6.56 0.97 11.95
CA ALA A 92 -5.44 0.15 11.49
C ALA A 92 -5.89 -1.27 11.11
N LEU A 93 -6.80 -1.85 11.88
CA LEU A 93 -7.39 -3.17 11.59
C LEU A 93 -8.07 -3.22 10.22
N GLU A 94 -8.84 -2.19 9.88
CA GLU A 94 -9.51 -2.09 8.59
C GLU A 94 -8.50 -1.88 7.44
N ALA A 95 -7.51 -0.99 7.64
CA ALA A 95 -6.47 -0.75 6.65
C ALA A 95 -5.66 -2.02 6.37
N ASP A 96 -5.29 -2.78 7.38
CA ASP A 96 -4.54 -4.04 7.27
C ASP A 96 -5.36 -5.13 6.58
N GLY A 97 -6.59 -5.38 7.04
CA GLY A 97 -7.46 -6.36 6.41
C GLY A 97 -7.74 -6.07 4.93
N LEU A 98 -7.97 -4.80 4.57
CA LEU A 98 -8.22 -4.40 3.18
C LEU A 98 -6.95 -4.47 2.33
N SER A 99 -5.79 -4.07 2.84
CA SER A 99 -4.54 -4.17 2.08
C SER A 99 -4.19 -5.63 1.74
N THR A 100 -4.39 -6.54 2.69
CA THR A 100 -4.22 -7.99 2.49
C THR A 100 -5.24 -8.55 1.51
N LEU A 101 -6.52 -8.16 1.62
CA LEU A 101 -7.57 -8.55 0.67
C LEU A 101 -7.20 -8.15 -0.76
N PHE A 102 -6.73 -6.91 -0.96
CA PHE A 102 -6.39 -6.42 -2.28
C PHE A 102 -5.16 -7.12 -2.86
N MET A 103 -4.20 -7.48 -2.02
CA MET A 103 -3.09 -8.33 -2.45
C MET A 103 -3.57 -9.71 -2.89
N ALA A 104 -4.54 -10.31 -2.22
CA ALA A 104 -5.11 -11.61 -2.63
C ALA A 104 -5.95 -11.51 -3.92
N LEU A 105 -6.70 -10.41 -4.12
CA LEU A 105 -7.52 -10.18 -5.32
C LEU A 105 -6.69 -9.82 -6.56
N GLY A 106 -5.50 -9.24 -6.36
CA GLY A 106 -4.62 -8.79 -7.43
C GLY A 106 -4.93 -7.40 -7.98
N PRO A 107 -4.13 -6.94 -8.98
CA PRO A 107 -4.07 -5.53 -9.36
C PRO A 107 -5.36 -5.00 -10.01
N GLN A 108 -6.11 -5.82 -10.73
CA GLN A 108 -7.32 -5.36 -11.40
C GLN A 108 -8.54 -5.53 -10.50
N GLN A 109 -8.81 -6.73 -10.00
CA GLN A 109 -10.00 -6.98 -9.18
C GLN A 109 -9.96 -6.20 -7.86
N GLY A 110 -8.79 -6.15 -7.21
CA GLY A 110 -8.59 -5.37 -5.99
C GLY A 110 -8.82 -3.87 -6.22
N PHE A 111 -8.28 -3.34 -7.32
CA PHE A 111 -8.47 -1.93 -7.66
C PHE A 111 -9.94 -1.60 -7.95
N ASP A 112 -10.61 -2.39 -8.78
CA ASP A 112 -12.01 -2.15 -9.16
C ASP A 112 -12.92 -2.21 -7.93
N TYR A 113 -12.66 -3.16 -7.02
CA TYR A 113 -13.38 -3.25 -5.74
C TYR A 113 -13.15 -2.02 -4.87
N ALA A 114 -11.88 -1.60 -4.69
CA ALA A 114 -11.54 -0.42 -3.90
C ALA A 114 -12.16 0.85 -4.48
N GLN A 115 -12.06 1.04 -5.80
CA GLN A 115 -12.61 2.19 -6.51
C GLN A 115 -14.13 2.27 -6.39
N ALA A 116 -14.83 1.14 -6.60
CA ALA A 116 -16.30 1.08 -6.53
C ALA A 116 -16.84 1.36 -5.12
N ARG A 117 -16.04 1.11 -4.08
CA ARG A 117 -16.43 1.33 -2.67
C ARG A 117 -15.86 2.58 -2.05
N GLY A 118 -15.17 3.42 -2.82
CA GLY A 118 -14.57 4.64 -2.32
C GLY A 118 -13.46 4.40 -1.27
N ILE A 119 -12.77 3.26 -1.33
CA ILE A 119 -11.69 2.94 -0.42
C ILE A 119 -10.41 3.62 -0.90
N ALA A 120 -9.74 4.35 -0.01
CA ALA A 120 -8.49 5.03 -0.30
C ALA A 120 -7.33 4.00 -0.36
N ALA A 121 -6.89 3.67 -1.58
CA ALA A 121 -5.85 2.66 -1.79
C ALA A 121 -4.87 3.07 -2.90
N LEU A 122 -3.58 2.74 -2.68
CA LEU A 122 -2.49 2.90 -3.64
C LEU A 122 -1.94 1.52 -3.99
N PHE A 123 -2.04 1.15 -5.26
CA PHE A 123 -1.56 -0.11 -5.82
C PHE A 123 -0.23 0.11 -6.51
N VAL A 124 0.76 -0.72 -6.22
CA VAL A 124 2.09 -0.69 -6.84
C VAL A 124 2.35 -2.03 -7.50
N SER A 125 2.50 -2.04 -8.81
CA SER A 125 2.72 -3.27 -9.60
C SER A 125 4.06 -3.24 -10.32
N ARG A 126 4.71 -4.38 -10.46
CA ARG A 126 5.90 -4.53 -11.31
C ARG A 126 5.51 -4.33 -12.77
N ARG A 127 6.31 -3.56 -13.51
CA ARG A 127 6.09 -3.34 -14.96
C ARG A 127 6.33 -4.64 -15.75
N GLU A 128 5.72 -4.75 -16.92
CA GLU A 128 5.85 -5.95 -17.78
C GLU A 128 7.25 -6.20 -18.28
N ASN A 129 7.99 -5.13 -18.56
CA ASN A 129 9.38 -5.19 -19.00
C ASN A 129 10.38 -5.52 -17.90
N GLY A 130 9.92 -5.79 -16.65
CA GLY A 130 10.76 -6.07 -15.50
C GLY A 130 11.48 -4.84 -14.91
N ALA A 131 11.36 -3.65 -15.52
CA ALA A 131 12.04 -2.44 -15.07
C ALA A 131 11.11 -1.54 -14.27
N GLY A 132 11.27 -1.55 -12.93
CA GLY A 132 10.57 -0.64 -12.02
C GLY A 132 9.10 -0.97 -11.78
N PHE A 133 8.38 0.03 -11.30
CA PHE A 133 7.01 -0.11 -10.83
C PHE A 133 6.07 0.86 -11.55
N ALA A 134 4.81 0.49 -11.62
CA ALA A 134 3.70 1.36 -12.00
C ALA A 134 2.78 1.52 -10.79
N THR A 135 2.32 2.75 -10.55
CA THR A 135 1.41 3.06 -9.45
C THR A 135 0.01 3.38 -9.98
N ARG A 136 -1.01 2.97 -9.22
CA ARG A 136 -2.40 3.30 -9.51
C ARG A 136 -3.10 3.62 -8.19
N ALA A 137 -3.54 4.86 -8.02
CA ALA A 137 -4.28 5.31 -6.84
C ALA A 137 -5.78 5.31 -7.14
N THR A 138 -6.61 4.97 -6.14
CA THR A 138 -8.05 5.19 -6.23
C THR A 138 -8.37 6.67 -6.10
N ALA A 139 -9.53 7.10 -6.64
CA ALA A 139 -9.99 8.48 -6.49
C ALA A 139 -10.09 8.92 -5.02
N ALA A 140 -10.47 8.01 -4.12
CA ALA A 140 -10.51 8.28 -2.68
C ALA A 140 -9.11 8.50 -2.09
N PHE A 141 -8.09 7.79 -2.57
CA PHE A 141 -6.72 8.00 -2.14
C PHE A 141 -6.19 9.37 -2.60
N ASP A 142 -6.45 9.73 -3.85
CA ASP A 142 -6.07 11.04 -4.39
C ASP A 142 -6.83 12.19 -3.72
N ALA A 143 -8.08 11.98 -3.35
CA ALA A 143 -8.85 12.96 -2.58
C ALA A 143 -8.28 13.16 -1.17
N ALA A 144 -7.80 12.10 -0.51
CA ALA A 144 -7.24 12.16 0.83
C ALA A 144 -5.82 12.76 0.87
N PHE A 145 -4.99 12.51 -0.14
CA PHE A 145 -3.55 12.79 -0.11
C PHE A 145 -3.02 13.63 -1.28
N GLY A 146 -3.89 14.09 -2.16
CA GLY A 146 -3.54 14.74 -3.42
C GLY A 146 -3.24 13.71 -4.53
N ALA A 147 -3.35 14.10 -5.78
CA ALA A 147 -2.94 13.26 -6.90
C ALA A 147 -1.41 13.09 -6.93
N SER A 148 -0.92 11.93 -7.35
CA SER A 148 0.50 11.78 -7.67
C SER A 148 0.86 12.73 -8.82
N PRO A 149 2.04 13.38 -8.80
CA PRO A 149 2.56 13.99 -10.01
C PRO A 149 2.53 12.93 -11.11
N GLN A 150 1.90 13.25 -12.24
CA GLN A 150 1.97 12.37 -13.40
C GLN A 150 3.45 12.25 -13.77
N GLU A 151 4.00 11.02 -13.81
CA GLU A 151 5.28 10.80 -14.45
C GLU A 151 5.11 11.23 -15.92
N GLU A 152 5.66 12.41 -16.27
CA GLU A 152 5.82 12.76 -17.68
C GLU A 152 6.60 11.61 -18.32
N LYS A 153 5.96 10.94 -19.27
CA LYS A 153 6.65 9.97 -20.12
C LYS A 153 7.76 10.71 -20.87
N PRO A 154 8.99 10.23 -20.82
CA PRO A 154 10.00 10.66 -21.79
C PRO A 154 9.63 10.19 -23.19
#